data_2fb61e9a5db78406905ee9725ec945c0
#
_entry.id   2fb61e9a5db78406905ee9725ec945c0
#
_cell.length_a   1.000
_cell.length_b   1.000
_cell.length_c   1.000
_cell.angle_alpha   90.00
_cell.angle_beta   90.00
_cell.angle_gamma   90.00
#
_symmetry.space_group_name_H-M   'P 1'
#
loop_
_entity.id
_entity.type
_entity.pdbx_description
1 polymer ?
#
loop_
_entity_poly.entity_id
_entity_poly.type
_entity_poly.pdbx_seq_one_letter_code
_entity_poly.pdbx_strand_id
1 'polypeptide(L)'
;MSRATLDKDPRDVAAMFDGVARRYDVTNDVLSLGQDRAWRRATLTALGALPGEKVLDLAAGTGTSSEPLADAGVHVVPCDLSTGMLTVGKRRRPDLPFTAGDATALPFADGSFDAVTISFGLRNVVDTVGALREMRRVVRPGGRLVVCEFSTPSWAPFRAVYSTYLTKALPAVARVVAGQSAAYGYLTESIRDWPDQLGLAALLKEAGWGSVAYRNLTGGIVALHRATNPEGA
;
A
#
# COMPACT_ATOMS: atom_id res chain seq x y z
N MET A 1 -24.43 -1.50 -5.15
CA MET A 1 -23.05 -1.67 -4.70
C MET A 1 -22.84 -0.72 -3.54
N SER A 2 -22.47 -1.23 -2.36
CA SER A 2 -22.17 -0.37 -1.22
C SER A 2 -20.95 0.46 -1.54
N ARG A 3 -20.94 1.74 -1.16
CA ARG A 3 -19.82 2.65 -1.31
C ARG A 3 -18.96 2.50 -0.06
N ALA A 4 -17.66 2.21 -0.20
CA ALA A 4 -16.74 2.34 0.93
C ALA A 4 -16.76 3.79 1.43
N THR A 5 -16.82 3.97 2.75
CA THR A 5 -16.84 5.26 3.44
C THR A 5 -15.56 5.43 4.24
N LEU A 6 -15.34 6.60 4.84
CA LEU A 6 -14.19 6.84 5.72
C LEU A 6 -14.21 6.01 7.02
N ASP A 7 -15.33 5.33 7.32
CA ASP A 7 -15.40 4.30 8.39
C ASP A 7 -14.56 3.07 8.05
N LYS A 8 -14.18 2.92 6.76
CA LYS A 8 -13.26 1.89 6.24
C LYS A 8 -13.67 0.47 6.64
N ASP A 9 -15.00 0.16 6.63
CA ASP A 9 -15.45 -1.21 6.89
C ASP A 9 -14.69 -2.17 5.95
N PRO A 10 -13.98 -3.18 6.49
CA PRO A 10 -13.14 -4.07 5.69
C PRO A 10 -13.90 -4.78 4.57
N ARG A 11 -15.18 -5.09 4.79
CA ARG A 11 -16.06 -5.77 3.79
C ARG A 11 -16.38 -4.85 2.63
N ASP A 12 -16.70 -3.58 2.92
CA ASP A 12 -17.00 -2.58 1.90
C ASP A 12 -15.77 -2.21 1.08
N VAL A 13 -14.61 -2.08 1.74
CA VAL A 13 -13.31 -1.85 1.09
C VAL A 13 -12.97 -3.04 0.17
N ALA A 14 -13.05 -4.27 0.65
CA ALA A 14 -12.78 -5.46 -0.17
C ALA A 14 -13.74 -5.54 -1.38
N ALA A 15 -15.05 -5.35 -1.17
CA ALA A 15 -16.04 -5.39 -2.24
C ALA A 15 -15.82 -4.30 -3.30
N MET A 16 -15.37 -3.11 -2.88
CA MET A 16 -15.02 -2.03 -3.80
C MET A 16 -13.83 -2.43 -4.69
N PHE A 17 -12.76 -3.00 -4.11
CA PHE A 17 -11.60 -3.46 -4.86
C PHE A 17 -11.90 -4.67 -5.74
N ASP A 18 -12.72 -5.62 -5.29
CA ASP A 18 -13.20 -6.75 -6.10
C ASP A 18 -13.89 -6.27 -7.39
N GLY A 19 -14.69 -5.20 -7.29
CA GLY A 19 -15.42 -4.62 -8.42
C GLY A 19 -14.51 -4.02 -9.52
N VAL A 20 -13.29 -3.61 -9.18
CA VAL A 20 -12.35 -2.97 -10.12
C VAL A 20 -11.14 -3.85 -10.48
N ALA A 21 -10.99 -5.03 -9.88
CA ALA A 21 -9.79 -5.86 -9.92
C ALA A 21 -9.22 -6.10 -11.33
N ARG A 22 -10.09 -6.37 -12.31
CA ARG A 22 -9.66 -6.67 -13.71
C ARG A 22 -9.02 -5.48 -14.45
N ARG A 23 -9.35 -4.24 -14.05
CA ARG A 23 -8.88 -3.01 -14.72
C ARG A 23 -7.98 -2.18 -13.80
N TYR A 24 -7.75 -2.65 -12.60
CA TYR A 24 -7.09 -1.90 -11.53
C TYR A 24 -5.71 -1.38 -11.96
N ASP A 25 -4.85 -2.26 -12.46
CA ASP A 25 -3.48 -1.91 -12.84
C ASP A 25 -3.44 -0.87 -13.96
N VAL A 26 -4.25 -1.07 -15.02
CA VAL A 26 -4.34 -0.13 -16.14
C VAL A 26 -4.88 1.22 -15.70
N THR A 27 -5.88 1.21 -14.84
CA THR A 27 -6.49 2.44 -14.35
C THR A 27 -5.52 3.25 -13.47
N ASN A 28 -4.77 2.58 -12.60
CA ASN A 28 -3.74 3.23 -11.78
C ASN A 28 -2.61 3.80 -12.64
N ASP A 29 -2.15 3.09 -13.66
CA ASP A 29 -1.12 3.57 -14.59
C ASP A 29 -1.57 4.87 -15.30
N VAL A 30 -2.82 4.91 -15.77
CA VAL A 30 -3.38 6.11 -16.40
C VAL A 30 -3.56 7.27 -15.42
N LEU A 31 -4.14 7.02 -14.24
CA LEU A 31 -4.41 8.07 -13.26
C LEU A 31 -3.16 8.62 -12.58
N SER A 32 -2.11 7.80 -12.45
CA SER A 32 -0.81 8.24 -11.95
C SER A 32 0.08 8.86 -13.04
N LEU A 33 -0.40 8.92 -14.28
CA LEU A 33 0.39 9.30 -15.45
C LEU A 33 1.69 8.46 -15.55
N GLY A 34 1.60 7.16 -15.24
CA GLY A 34 2.74 6.23 -15.24
C GLY A 34 3.71 6.37 -14.05
N GLN A 35 3.43 7.27 -13.09
CA GLN A 35 4.28 7.48 -11.92
C GLN A 35 4.29 6.27 -10.97
N ASP A 36 3.23 5.47 -10.95
CA ASP A 36 3.13 4.27 -10.12
C ASP A 36 4.30 3.31 -10.34
N ARG A 37 4.77 3.17 -11.57
CA ARG A 37 5.94 2.35 -11.93
C ARG A 37 7.23 2.88 -11.29
N ALA A 38 7.39 4.21 -11.25
CA ALA A 38 8.55 4.83 -10.60
C ALA A 38 8.49 4.68 -9.08
N TRP A 39 7.29 4.87 -8.49
CA TRP A 39 7.08 4.69 -7.06
C TRP A 39 7.31 3.23 -6.64
N ARG A 40 6.82 2.27 -7.42
CA ARG A 40 7.04 0.83 -7.20
C ARG A 40 8.53 0.47 -7.23
N ARG A 41 9.27 0.94 -8.25
CA ARG A 41 10.73 0.75 -8.29
C ARG A 41 11.43 1.36 -7.08
N ALA A 42 11.03 2.56 -6.67
CA ALA A 42 11.58 3.21 -5.48
C ALA A 42 11.29 2.41 -4.20
N THR A 43 10.10 1.82 -4.08
CA THR A 43 9.72 0.94 -2.96
C THR A 43 10.59 -0.31 -2.91
N LEU A 44 10.76 -1.00 -4.03
CA LEU A 44 11.61 -2.20 -4.12
C LEU A 44 13.07 -1.88 -3.80
N THR A 45 13.58 -0.75 -4.30
CA THR A 45 14.94 -0.29 -3.95
C THR A 45 15.08 0.03 -2.45
N ALA A 46 14.06 0.67 -1.86
CA ALA A 46 14.07 1.00 -0.43
C ALA A 46 13.94 -0.26 0.45
N LEU A 47 13.18 -1.25 -0.01
CA LEU A 47 13.05 -2.55 0.65
C LEU A 47 14.40 -3.28 0.65
N GLY A 48 15.13 -3.24 -0.47
CA GLY A 48 16.46 -3.84 -0.60
C GLY A 48 16.45 -5.33 -0.27
N ALA A 49 15.40 -6.04 -0.70
CA ALA A 49 15.29 -7.48 -0.46
C ALA A 49 16.36 -8.26 -1.24
N LEU A 50 16.95 -9.25 -0.60
CA LEU A 50 17.97 -10.13 -1.17
C LEU A 50 17.36 -11.47 -1.60
N PRO A 51 17.94 -12.14 -2.61
CA PRO A 51 17.52 -13.49 -2.96
C PRO A 51 17.53 -14.42 -1.74
N GLY A 52 16.46 -15.21 -1.60
CA GLY A 52 16.28 -16.12 -0.47
C GLY A 52 15.61 -15.51 0.77
N GLU A 53 15.49 -14.18 0.89
CA GLU A 53 14.71 -13.55 1.95
C GLU A 53 13.21 -13.82 1.79
N LYS A 54 12.50 -13.87 2.92
CA LYS A 54 11.03 -13.98 2.97
C LYS A 54 10.42 -12.60 3.15
N VAL A 55 9.63 -12.18 2.19
CA VAL A 55 8.98 -10.86 2.18
C VAL A 55 7.47 -10.99 2.14
N LEU A 56 6.78 -10.30 3.05
CA LEU A 56 5.33 -10.11 2.97
C LEU A 56 5.04 -8.84 2.15
N ASP A 57 4.33 -8.99 1.04
CA ASP A 57 3.75 -7.88 0.28
C ASP A 57 2.28 -7.76 0.70
N LEU A 58 1.99 -6.79 1.56
CA LEU A 58 0.65 -6.58 2.15
C LEU A 58 -0.14 -5.56 1.33
N ALA A 59 -1.44 -5.77 1.23
CA ALA A 59 -2.31 -5.08 0.27
C ALA A 59 -1.75 -5.22 -1.17
N ALA A 60 -1.32 -6.43 -1.51
CA ALA A 60 -0.63 -6.74 -2.75
C ALA A 60 -1.51 -6.59 -3.99
N GLY A 61 -2.83 -6.58 -3.82
CA GLY A 61 -3.79 -6.52 -4.90
C GLY A 61 -3.60 -7.68 -5.89
N THR A 62 -3.34 -7.34 -7.13
CA THR A 62 -3.06 -8.31 -8.20
C THR A 62 -1.61 -8.84 -8.20
N GLY A 63 -0.77 -8.44 -7.24
CA GLY A 63 0.60 -8.90 -7.08
C GLY A 63 1.63 -8.22 -7.99
N THR A 64 1.29 -7.09 -8.61
CA THR A 64 2.19 -6.36 -9.52
C THR A 64 3.50 -5.90 -8.86
N SER A 65 3.51 -5.68 -7.52
CA SER A 65 4.72 -5.38 -6.75
C SER A 65 5.46 -6.64 -6.33
N SER A 66 4.76 -7.75 -6.18
CA SER A 66 5.33 -9.04 -5.77
C SER A 66 6.13 -9.70 -6.91
N GLU A 67 5.69 -9.55 -8.17
CA GLU A 67 6.31 -10.19 -9.33
C GLU A 67 7.82 -9.90 -9.43
N PRO A 68 8.29 -8.64 -9.44
CA PRO A 68 9.71 -8.35 -9.56
C PRO A 68 10.53 -8.82 -8.34
N LEU A 69 9.93 -8.97 -7.16
CA LEU A 69 10.59 -9.58 -6.00
C LEU A 69 10.80 -11.08 -6.24
N ALA A 70 9.77 -11.77 -6.68
CA ALA A 70 9.86 -13.20 -6.99
C ALA A 70 10.87 -13.48 -8.10
N ASP A 71 10.85 -12.68 -9.17
CA ASP A 71 11.77 -12.81 -10.29
C ASP A 71 13.24 -12.54 -9.89
N ALA A 72 13.44 -11.77 -8.81
CA ALA A 72 14.75 -11.55 -8.18
C ALA A 72 15.16 -12.65 -7.18
N GLY A 73 14.39 -13.74 -7.06
CA GLY A 73 14.69 -14.86 -6.15
C GLY A 73 14.27 -14.65 -4.70
N VAL A 74 13.42 -13.68 -4.41
CA VAL A 74 12.84 -13.44 -3.09
C VAL A 74 11.63 -14.35 -2.88
N HIS A 75 11.50 -14.95 -1.70
CA HIS A 75 10.32 -15.72 -1.30
C HIS A 75 9.20 -14.75 -0.86
N VAL A 76 8.52 -14.15 -1.84
CA VAL A 76 7.45 -13.18 -1.57
C VAL A 76 6.11 -13.85 -1.35
N VAL A 77 5.37 -13.38 -0.35
CA VAL A 77 3.97 -13.78 -0.06
C VAL A 77 3.08 -12.57 -0.33
N PRO A 78 2.35 -12.54 -1.46
CA PRO A 78 1.32 -11.53 -1.69
C PRO A 78 0.13 -11.78 -0.75
N CYS A 79 -0.24 -10.78 0.04
CA CYS A 79 -1.37 -10.86 0.98
C CYS A 79 -2.32 -9.68 0.77
N ASP A 80 -3.62 -9.95 0.66
CA ASP A 80 -4.64 -8.92 0.48
C ASP A 80 -5.96 -9.34 1.13
N LEU A 81 -6.78 -8.36 1.46
CA LEU A 81 -8.14 -8.58 1.96
C LEU A 81 -9.11 -8.93 0.82
N SER A 82 -8.88 -8.38 -0.39
CA SER A 82 -9.72 -8.58 -1.58
C SER A 82 -9.40 -9.91 -2.26
N THR A 83 -10.30 -10.88 -2.13
CA THR A 83 -10.16 -12.19 -2.79
C THR A 83 -10.30 -12.11 -4.31
N GLY A 84 -11.03 -11.10 -4.81
CA GLY A 84 -11.12 -10.80 -6.24
C GLY A 84 -9.78 -10.37 -6.83
N MET A 85 -9.04 -9.48 -6.13
CA MET A 85 -7.69 -9.08 -6.51
C MET A 85 -6.73 -10.28 -6.51
N LEU A 86 -6.71 -11.05 -5.43
CA LEU A 86 -5.87 -12.26 -5.31
C LEU A 86 -6.16 -13.27 -6.41
N THR A 87 -7.44 -13.46 -6.79
CA THR A 87 -7.84 -14.37 -7.88
C THR A 87 -7.26 -13.91 -9.23
N VAL A 88 -7.25 -12.61 -9.51
CA VAL A 88 -6.64 -12.06 -10.73
C VAL A 88 -5.12 -12.29 -10.72
N GLY A 89 -4.46 -11.98 -9.60
CA GLY A 89 -3.03 -12.19 -9.43
C GLY A 89 -2.63 -13.66 -9.56
N LYS A 90 -3.34 -14.56 -8.91
CA LYS A 90 -3.08 -16.01 -8.95
C LYS A 90 -3.20 -16.62 -10.34
N ARG A 91 -4.09 -16.09 -11.19
CA ARG A 91 -4.18 -16.51 -12.60
C ARG A 91 -2.96 -16.10 -13.41
N ARG A 92 -2.36 -14.94 -13.10
CA ARG A 92 -1.19 -14.39 -13.79
C ARG A 92 0.10 -15.04 -13.30
N ARG A 93 0.21 -15.27 -11.97
CA ARG A 93 1.37 -15.85 -11.30
C ARG A 93 0.92 -17.01 -10.41
N PRO A 94 0.61 -18.18 -11.00
CA PRO A 94 0.16 -19.36 -10.25
C PRO A 94 1.22 -19.94 -9.32
N ASP A 95 2.47 -19.60 -9.53
CA ASP A 95 3.64 -19.95 -8.71
C ASP A 95 3.67 -19.22 -7.36
N LEU A 96 3.09 -18.00 -7.26
CA LEU A 96 3.13 -17.22 -6.03
C LEU A 96 2.06 -17.68 -5.01
N PRO A 97 2.40 -17.67 -3.69
CA PRO A 97 1.50 -18.09 -2.61
C PRO A 97 0.54 -16.96 -2.19
N PHE A 98 -0.34 -16.53 -3.09
CA PHE A 98 -1.36 -15.53 -2.78
C PHE A 98 -2.20 -15.95 -1.57
N THR A 99 -2.26 -15.11 -0.55
CA THR A 99 -2.90 -15.39 0.75
C THR A 99 -3.95 -14.33 1.05
N ALA A 100 -5.14 -14.74 1.46
CA ALA A 100 -6.15 -13.81 1.98
C ALA A 100 -5.83 -13.48 3.44
N GLY A 101 -5.87 -12.19 3.81
CA GLY A 101 -5.59 -11.78 5.17
C GLY A 101 -5.98 -10.33 5.45
N ASP A 102 -6.39 -10.09 6.70
CA ASP A 102 -6.64 -8.76 7.23
C ASP A 102 -5.32 -8.22 7.83
N ALA A 103 -4.96 -6.99 7.51
CA ALA A 103 -3.75 -6.35 8.00
C ALA A 103 -3.74 -6.20 9.54
N THR A 104 -4.90 -6.21 10.19
CA THR A 104 -5.05 -6.12 11.65
C THR A 104 -5.00 -7.48 12.36
N ALA A 105 -5.02 -8.59 11.59
CA ALA A 105 -4.98 -9.96 12.11
C ALA A 105 -4.35 -10.88 11.06
N LEU A 106 -3.03 -10.75 10.85
CA LEU A 106 -2.29 -11.47 9.82
C LEU A 106 -2.20 -12.98 10.12
N PRO A 107 -2.51 -13.85 9.14
CA PRO A 107 -2.52 -15.30 9.34
C PRO A 107 -1.11 -15.92 9.28
N PHE A 108 -0.14 -15.27 9.91
CA PHE A 108 1.26 -15.69 9.93
C PHE A 108 1.79 -15.72 11.35
N ALA A 109 2.75 -16.62 11.62
CA ALA A 109 3.41 -16.70 12.91
C ALA A 109 4.36 -15.49 13.13
N ASP A 110 4.72 -15.25 14.39
CA ASP A 110 5.68 -14.21 14.77
C ASP A 110 7.02 -14.43 14.08
N GLY A 111 7.64 -13.35 13.64
CA GLY A 111 8.98 -13.40 13.04
C GLY A 111 9.11 -14.21 11.76
N SER A 112 8.00 -14.47 11.04
CA SER A 112 7.99 -15.31 9.82
C SER A 112 8.70 -14.67 8.62
N PHE A 113 8.89 -13.35 8.62
CA PHE A 113 9.40 -12.61 7.48
C PHE A 113 10.64 -11.78 7.83
N ASP A 114 11.52 -11.62 6.84
CA ASP A 114 12.68 -10.72 6.91
C ASP A 114 12.27 -9.27 6.70
N ALA A 115 11.23 -9.05 5.90
CA ALA A 115 10.70 -7.73 5.62
C ALA A 115 9.19 -7.78 5.30
N VAL A 116 8.54 -6.63 5.48
CA VAL A 116 7.18 -6.38 4.98
C VAL A 116 7.16 -5.10 4.15
N THR A 117 6.36 -5.09 3.10
CA THR A 117 6.05 -3.89 2.34
C THR A 117 4.55 -3.73 2.20
N ILE A 118 4.07 -2.47 2.19
CA ILE A 118 2.69 -2.13 1.88
C ILE A 118 2.67 -0.88 1.01
N SER A 119 1.96 -0.96 -0.13
CA SER A 119 1.89 0.13 -1.09
C SER A 119 0.44 0.51 -1.36
N PHE A 120 0.08 1.77 -1.08
CA PHE A 120 -1.25 2.37 -1.33
C PHE A 120 -2.42 1.64 -0.68
N GLY A 121 -2.15 0.84 0.36
CA GLY A 121 -3.14 0.05 1.09
C GLY A 121 -3.40 0.53 2.51
N LEU A 122 -2.38 1.08 3.18
CA LEU A 122 -2.43 1.36 4.62
C LEU A 122 -3.51 2.39 5.00
N ARG A 123 -3.76 3.39 4.16
CA ARG A 123 -4.80 4.40 4.37
C ARG A 123 -6.22 3.83 4.39
N ASN A 124 -6.42 2.61 3.86
CA ASN A 124 -7.71 1.93 3.80
C ASN A 124 -7.97 1.04 5.03
N VAL A 125 -7.00 0.92 5.93
CA VAL A 125 -7.11 0.11 7.15
C VAL A 125 -7.76 0.93 8.26
N VAL A 126 -8.75 0.36 8.94
CA VAL A 126 -9.49 1.03 10.03
C VAL A 126 -8.57 1.34 11.20
N ASP A 127 -7.86 0.33 11.70
CA ASP A 127 -6.88 0.45 12.78
C ASP A 127 -5.46 0.43 12.20
N THR A 128 -4.98 1.61 11.79
CA THR A 128 -3.65 1.76 11.22
C THR A 128 -2.54 1.34 12.18
N VAL A 129 -2.66 1.70 13.48
CA VAL A 129 -1.64 1.37 14.48
C VAL A 129 -1.66 -0.13 14.79
N GLY A 130 -2.84 -0.74 14.90
CA GLY A 130 -2.99 -2.18 15.04
C GLY A 130 -2.37 -2.95 13.88
N ALA A 131 -2.63 -2.52 12.65
CA ALA A 131 -2.00 -3.12 11.47
C ALA A 131 -0.47 -2.99 11.47
N LEU A 132 0.05 -1.83 11.84
CA LEU A 132 1.49 -1.62 11.97
C LEU A 132 2.12 -2.50 13.07
N ARG A 133 1.40 -2.77 14.17
CA ARG A 133 1.82 -3.72 15.22
C ARG A 133 1.81 -5.17 14.70
N GLU A 134 0.79 -5.56 13.93
CA GLU A 134 0.73 -6.88 13.29
C GLU A 134 1.86 -7.08 12.28
N MET A 135 2.14 -6.09 11.44
CA MET A 135 3.30 -6.12 10.54
C MET A 135 4.61 -6.29 11.33
N ARG A 136 4.74 -5.59 12.49
CA ARG A 136 5.90 -5.74 13.36
C ARG A 136 5.99 -7.14 13.98
N ARG A 137 4.86 -7.71 14.40
CA ARG A 137 4.80 -9.06 14.98
C ARG A 137 5.32 -10.12 14.01
N VAL A 138 4.88 -10.05 12.75
CA VAL A 138 5.25 -11.07 11.74
C VAL A 138 6.65 -10.88 11.17
N VAL A 139 7.28 -9.74 11.39
CA VAL A 139 8.65 -9.46 10.96
C VAL A 139 9.62 -9.81 12.10
N ARG A 140 10.67 -10.56 11.79
CA ARG A 140 11.71 -10.93 12.77
C ARG A 140 12.40 -9.69 13.37
N PRO A 141 12.98 -9.76 14.57
CA PRO A 141 13.87 -8.72 15.08
C PRO A 141 14.99 -8.40 14.07
N GLY A 142 15.32 -7.12 13.93
CA GLY A 142 16.23 -6.61 12.90
C GLY A 142 15.67 -6.57 11.48
N GLY A 143 14.47 -7.10 11.25
CA GLY A 143 13.78 -7.04 9.96
C GLY A 143 13.23 -5.64 9.68
N ARG A 144 12.69 -5.43 8.48
CA ARG A 144 12.36 -4.08 7.99
C ARG A 144 10.96 -3.95 7.42
N LEU A 145 10.43 -2.74 7.50
CA LEU A 145 9.18 -2.30 6.88
C LEU A 145 9.46 -1.21 5.85
N VAL A 146 8.77 -1.28 4.71
CA VAL A 146 8.66 -0.17 3.76
C VAL A 146 7.19 0.11 3.47
N VAL A 147 6.76 1.34 3.74
CA VAL A 147 5.43 1.84 3.40
C VAL A 147 5.56 2.84 2.26
N CYS A 148 4.84 2.61 1.16
CA CYS A 148 4.66 3.56 0.07
C CYS A 148 3.21 4.04 0.09
N GLU A 149 2.98 5.31 0.43
CA GLU A 149 1.61 5.83 0.54
C GLU A 149 1.52 7.29 0.10
N PHE A 150 0.30 7.70 -0.27
CA PHE A 150 0.03 9.11 -0.53
C PHE A 150 0.39 9.97 0.67
N SER A 151 0.73 11.22 0.41
CA SER A 151 1.12 12.15 1.45
C SER A 151 0.83 13.59 1.01
N THR A 152 1.30 14.56 1.79
CA THR A 152 1.07 15.97 1.53
C THR A 152 2.31 16.59 0.88
N PRO A 153 2.17 17.23 -0.31
CA PRO A 153 3.27 17.95 -0.94
C PRO A 153 3.91 18.98 0.00
N SER A 154 5.24 18.96 0.09
CA SER A 154 5.98 19.79 1.03
C SER A 154 6.05 21.27 0.61
N TRP A 155 5.99 21.56 -0.70
CA TRP A 155 6.03 22.93 -1.24
C TRP A 155 4.60 23.49 -1.41
N ALA A 156 4.27 24.57 -0.71
CA ALA A 156 2.92 25.11 -0.62
C ALA A 156 2.26 25.46 -1.98
N PRO A 157 2.93 26.09 -2.96
CA PRO A 157 2.32 26.34 -4.28
C PRO A 157 1.98 25.04 -5.01
N PHE A 158 2.85 24.03 -4.94
CA PHE A 158 2.58 22.74 -5.57
C PHE A 158 1.44 21.98 -4.86
N ARG A 159 1.32 22.13 -3.54
CA ARG A 159 0.21 21.59 -2.76
C ARG A 159 -1.14 22.16 -3.22
N ALA A 160 -1.22 23.47 -3.49
CA ALA A 160 -2.44 24.10 -3.99
C ALA A 160 -2.84 23.55 -5.37
N VAL A 161 -1.88 23.39 -6.28
CA VAL A 161 -2.11 22.79 -7.61
C VAL A 161 -2.57 21.34 -7.48
N TYR A 162 -1.89 20.54 -6.66
CA TYR A 162 -2.23 19.15 -6.43
C TYR A 162 -3.61 18.97 -5.77
N SER A 163 -3.95 19.81 -4.80
CA SER A 163 -5.28 19.82 -4.20
C SER A 163 -6.38 20.10 -5.24
N THR A 164 -6.12 21.05 -6.16
CA THR A 164 -7.04 21.34 -7.26
C THR A 164 -7.17 20.16 -8.22
N TYR A 165 -6.05 19.49 -8.54
CA TYR A 165 -6.06 18.27 -9.34
C TYR A 165 -6.91 17.17 -8.69
N LEU A 166 -6.70 16.87 -7.41
CA LEU A 166 -7.45 15.84 -6.67
C LEU A 166 -8.96 16.14 -6.62
N THR A 167 -9.35 17.41 -6.46
CA THR A 167 -10.74 17.78 -6.24
C THR A 167 -11.53 18.00 -7.54
N LYS A 168 -10.87 18.42 -8.62
CA LYS A 168 -11.55 18.81 -9.87
C LYS A 168 -11.18 17.89 -11.05
N ALA A 169 -9.88 17.67 -11.30
CA ALA A 169 -9.43 16.94 -12.49
C ALA A 169 -9.57 15.42 -12.33
N LEU A 170 -9.12 14.87 -11.21
CA LEU A 170 -9.15 13.42 -10.97
C LEU A 170 -10.56 12.81 -11.08
N PRO A 171 -11.63 13.40 -10.46
CA PRO A 171 -12.99 12.88 -10.61
C PRO A 171 -13.54 12.99 -12.06
N ALA A 172 -13.11 14.01 -12.82
CA ALA A 172 -13.51 14.17 -14.22
C ALA A 172 -12.87 13.10 -15.11
N VAL A 173 -11.54 12.87 -14.96
CA VAL A 173 -10.81 11.82 -15.70
C VAL A 173 -11.33 10.44 -15.33
N ALA A 174 -11.56 10.17 -14.06
CA ALA A 174 -12.05 8.88 -13.57
C ALA A 174 -13.42 8.50 -14.14
N ARG A 175 -14.33 9.47 -14.31
CA ARG A 175 -15.65 9.24 -14.96
C ARG A 175 -15.49 8.77 -16.41
N VAL A 176 -14.53 9.32 -17.13
CA VAL A 176 -14.29 8.99 -18.54
C VAL A 176 -13.61 7.64 -18.70
N VAL A 177 -12.57 7.35 -17.87
CA VAL A 177 -11.71 6.18 -18.04
C VAL A 177 -12.28 4.92 -17.38
N ALA A 178 -12.93 5.05 -16.23
CA ALA A 178 -13.28 3.90 -15.40
C ALA A 178 -14.80 3.65 -15.27
N GLY A 179 -15.66 4.56 -15.69
CA GLY A 179 -17.12 4.39 -15.58
C GLY A 179 -17.65 4.25 -14.14
N GLN A 180 -16.81 4.37 -13.12
CA GLN A 180 -17.14 4.16 -11.70
C GLN A 180 -16.75 5.38 -10.87
N SER A 181 -17.67 6.29 -10.64
CA SER A 181 -17.44 7.51 -9.85
C SER A 181 -17.24 7.27 -8.35
N ALA A 182 -17.78 6.17 -7.80
CA ALA A 182 -17.78 5.89 -6.36
C ALA A 182 -16.38 5.58 -5.80
N ALA A 183 -15.59 4.70 -6.46
CA ALA A 183 -14.25 4.33 -6.02
C ALA A 183 -13.26 5.51 -6.04
N TYR A 184 -13.43 6.44 -6.97
CA TYR A 184 -12.55 7.62 -7.08
C TYR A 184 -12.95 8.75 -6.13
N GLY A 185 -14.23 8.86 -5.77
CA GLY A 185 -14.65 9.71 -4.67
C GLY A 185 -13.98 9.27 -3.37
N TYR A 186 -14.04 7.99 -3.06
CA TYR A 186 -13.36 7.40 -1.91
C TYR A 186 -11.84 7.63 -1.93
N LEU A 187 -11.19 7.45 -3.10
CA LEU A 187 -9.75 7.71 -3.25
C LEU A 187 -9.39 9.14 -2.85
N THR A 188 -10.13 10.13 -3.34
CA THR A 188 -9.87 11.54 -3.01
C THR A 188 -10.09 11.83 -1.54
N GLU A 189 -11.18 11.30 -0.96
CA GLU A 189 -11.52 11.46 0.46
C GLU A 189 -10.46 10.81 1.34
N SER A 190 -10.07 9.57 1.04
CA SER A 190 -9.06 8.82 1.83
C SER A 190 -7.67 9.44 1.77
N ILE A 191 -7.27 10.04 0.64
CA ILE A 191 -5.99 10.78 0.54
C ILE A 191 -6.02 12.04 1.40
N ARG A 192 -7.15 12.77 1.44
CA ARG A 192 -7.26 14.01 2.22
C ARG A 192 -7.31 13.79 3.72
N ASP A 193 -7.88 12.66 4.15
CA ASP A 193 -7.97 12.25 5.56
C ASP A 193 -6.68 11.60 6.07
N TRP A 194 -5.77 11.23 5.16
CA TRP A 194 -4.54 10.53 5.49
C TRP A 194 -3.48 11.49 6.06
N PRO A 195 -2.73 11.10 7.11
CA PRO A 195 -1.68 11.93 7.69
C PRO A 195 -0.54 12.24 6.69
N ASP A 196 0.14 13.34 6.94
CA ASP A 196 1.36 13.68 6.24
C ASP A 196 2.55 12.77 6.64
N GLN A 197 3.73 13.06 6.11
CA GLN A 197 4.95 12.28 6.36
C GLN A 197 5.30 12.15 7.83
N LEU A 198 5.18 13.24 8.58
CA LEU A 198 5.51 13.25 10.01
C LEU A 198 4.44 12.54 10.84
N GLY A 199 3.18 12.68 10.45
CA GLY A 199 2.06 11.97 11.06
C GLY A 199 2.21 10.45 10.91
N LEU A 200 2.51 9.95 9.71
CA LEU A 200 2.74 8.52 9.52
C LEU A 200 4.01 8.04 10.25
N ALA A 201 5.07 8.84 10.28
CA ALA A 201 6.27 8.51 11.05
C ALA A 201 5.98 8.41 12.57
N ALA A 202 5.06 9.22 13.08
CA ALA A 202 4.60 9.13 14.48
C ALA A 202 3.83 7.83 14.74
N LEU A 203 2.88 7.45 13.85
CA LEU A 203 2.14 6.18 13.94
C LEU A 203 3.06 4.95 13.90
N LEU A 204 4.10 4.97 13.05
CA LEU A 204 5.11 3.92 13.00
C LEU A 204 5.83 3.78 14.35
N LYS A 205 6.25 4.90 14.97
CA LYS A 205 6.90 4.89 16.29
C LYS A 205 5.94 4.42 17.38
N GLU A 206 4.69 4.85 17.35
CA GLU A 206 3.64 4.39 18.29
C GLU A 206 3.41 2.88 18.21
N ALA A 207 3.50 2.30 17.00
CA ALA A 207 3.42 0.86 16.78
C ALA A 207 4.69 0.11 17.21
N GLY A 208 5.74 0.81 17.67
CA GLY A 208 6.99 0.22 18.18
C GLY A 208 8.07 0.00 17.12
N TRP A 209 7.93 0.55 15.91
CA TRP A 209 8.96 0.50 14.89
C TRP A 209 10.12 1.47 15.23
N GLY A 210 11.36 1.02 15.04
CA GLY A 210 12.59 1.80 15.23
C GLY A 210 13.13 2.38 13.92
N SER A 211 14.13 3.25 14.02
CA SER A 211 14.89 3.82 12.88
C SER A 211 13.97 4.37 11.77
N VAL A 212 12.87 5.03 12.15
CA VAL A 212 11.88 5.53 11.20
C VAL A 212 12.45 6.70 10.41
N ALA A 213 12.48 6.56 9.09
CA ALA A 213 12.89 7.59 8.15
C ALA A 213 11.92 7.64 6.97
N TYR A 214 11.83 8.80 6.30
CA TYR A 214 11.01 8.91 5.10
C TYR A 214 11.72 9.66 3.97
N ARG A 215 11.23 9.45 2.75
CA ARG A 215 11.66 10.15 1.53
C ARG A 215 10.45 10.52 0.69
N ASN A 216 10.36 11.77 0.29
CA ASN A 216 9.33 12.24 -0.63
C ASN A 216 9.59 11.76 -2.06
N LEU A 217 8.53 11.34 -2.73
CA LEU A 217 8.48 11.07 -4.16
C LEU A 217 7.53 12.07 -4.82
N THR A 218 7.82 12.44 -6.05
CA THR A 218 6.98 13.34 -6.87
C THR A 218 6.54 14.59 -6.08
N GLY A 219 7.51 15.33 -5.51
CA GLY A 219 7.24 16.55 -4.74
C GLY A 219 6.48 16.36 -3.43
N GLY A 220 6.38 15.11 -2.93
CA GLY A 220 5.68 14.77 -1.69
C GLY A 220 4.21 14.34 -1.89
N ILE A 221 3.76 14.14 -3.14
CA ILE A 221 2.47 13.48 -3.42
C ILE A 221 2.44 12.08 -2.82
N VAL A 222 3.57 11.39 -2.88
CA VAL A 222 3.81 10.07 -2.28
C VAL A 222 5.04 10.18 -1.38
N ALA A 223 5.03 9.44 -0.28
CA ALA A 223 6.19 9.27 0.59
C ALA A 223 6.49 7.78 0.80
N LEU A 224 7.77 7.45 0.79
CA LEU A 224 8.29 6.18 1.28
C LEU A 224 8.70 6.34 2.73
N HIS A 225 8.16 5.50 3.61
CA HIS A 225 8.65 5.36 4.98
C HIS A 225 9.38 4.04 5.10
N ARG A 226 10.53 4.06 5.76
CA ARG A 226 11.29 2.87 6.12
C ARG A 226 11.47 2.82 7.62
N ALA A 227 11.32 1.64 8.19
CA ALA A 227 11.50 1.38 9.61
C ALA A 227 12.12 0.01 9.83
N THR A 228 12.66 -0.23 11.03
CA THR A 228 13.21 -1.53 11.43
C THR A 228 12.45 -2.05 12.65
N ASN A 229 12.27 -3.38 12.73
CA ASN A 229 11.81 -4.00 13.95
C ASN A 229 12.99 -4.04 14.93
N PRO A 230 12.93 -3.36 16.10
CA PRO A 230 14.05 -3.33 17.02
C PRO A 230 14.50 -4.74 17.45
N GLU A 231 15.79 -4.94 17.61
CA GLU A 231 16.37 -6.14 18.22
C GLU A 231 16.17 -6.03 19.74
N GLY A 232 15.32 -6.88 20.32
CA GLY A 232 15.15 -7.02 21.75
C GLY A 232 14.48 -5.80 22.43
N ALA A 233 13.21 -5.90 22.71
CA ALA A 233 12.56 -5.19 23.82
C ALA A 233 12.18 -6.21 24.89
#